data_34ca45fdc521964732fc241c25d63827
#
_entry.id   34ca45fdc521964732fc241c25d63827
#
_cell.length_a   1.000
_cell.length_b   1.000
_cell.length_c   1.000
_cell.angle_alpha   90.00
_cell.angle_beta   90.00
_cell.angle_gamma   90.00
#
_symmetry.space_group_name_H-M   'P 1'
#
loop_
_entity.id
_entity.type
_entity.pdbx_description
1 polymer ?
#
loop_
_entity_poly.entity_id
_entity_poly.type
_entity_poly.pdbx_seq_one_letter_code
_entity_poly.pdbx_strand_id
1 'polypeptide(L)'
;MANYTAADVKKLRELTGAGMMDCKKALDEANGDVDKAVEALRIKGQKGVAKREGRSAENGAVVSIIADDNSSGVLVELKCETDFVAKGEKFQAVATAIAEHVAKTSPADLEALLASEIEAGKTVQAYVDEANANLGEKIVLDRFAQFSDGYVSAYMHRTMPDLPPQIGVLVEFDKPNAEVAKGIAQHIAAFAPKYLSKEDVPADVVESERRVAEETTRAEGKPEAALPKIVEGRLNGFFKDATLLGQPYALDNKKSVQKVLDEAGVTLKRFTRIKVGI
;
A
#
# COMPACT_ATOMS: atom_id res chain seq x y z
N MET A 1 -45.77 -13.06 16.30
CA MET A 1 -45.19 -11.74 16.62
C MET A 1 -43.68 -11.93 16.70
N ALA A 2 -42.91 -10.99 16.24
CA ALA A 2 -41.45 -11.12 16.33
C ALA A 2 -41.01 -11.13 17.81
N ASN A 3 -40.19 -12.12 18.19
CA ASN A 3 -39.68 -12.28 19.55
C ASN A 3 -38.49 -11.35 19.88
N TYR A 4 -38.38 -10.22 19.18
CA TYR A 4 -37.30 -9.22 19.34
C TYR A 4 -37.83 -7.81 19.08
N THR A 5 -37.12 -6.81 19.58
CA THR A 5 -37.44 -5.38 19.45
C THR A 5 -36.56 -4.66 18.45
N ALA A 6 -36.89 -3.42 18.08
CA ALA A 6 -36.01 -2.56 17.28
C ALA A 6 -34.68 -2.29 17.98
N ALA A 7 -34.64 -2.30 19.33
CA ALA A 7 -33.43 -2.17 20.11
C ALA A 7 -32.49 -3.38 19.93
N ASP A 8 -33.05 -4.60 19.82
CA ASP A 8 -32.28 -5.83 19.57
C ASP A 8 -31.65 -5.80 18.18
N VAL A 9 -32.40 -5.32 17.17
CA VAL A 9 -31.86 -5.12 15.81
C VAL A 9 -30.70 -4.13 15.81
N LYS A 10 -30.85 -3.00 16.53
CA LYS A 10 -29.80 -2.00 16.67
C LYS A 10 -28.56 -2.57 17.37
N LYS A 11 -28.76 -3.27 18.47
CA LYS A 11 -27.69 -3.94 19.22
C LYS A 11 -26.94 -4.97 18.36
N LEU A 12 -27.66 -5.80 17.63
CA LEU A 12 -27.08 -6.79 16.73
C LEU A 12 -26.26 -6.13 15.61
N ARG A 13 -26.76 -5.01 15.06
CA ARG A 13 -26.03 -4.21 14.08
C ARG A 13 -24.75 -3.58 14.66
N GLU A 14 -24.79 -3.08 15.86
CA GLU A 14 -23.61 -2.53 16.55
C GLU A 14 -22.56 -3.62 16.81
N LEU A 15 -23.01 -4.82 17.21
CA LEU A 15 -22.13 -5.97 17.45
C LEU A 15 -21.50 -6.54 16.18
N THR A 16 -22.26 -6.61 15.08
CA THR A 16 -21.83 -7.34 13.87
C THR A 16 -21.42 -6.45 12.71
N GLY A 17 -21.76 -5.15 12.74
CA GLY A 17 -21.58 -4.24 11.62
C GLY A 17 -22.47 -4.53 10.41
N ALA A 18 -23.30 -5.57 10.43
CA ALA A 18 -24.16 -5.98 9.34
C ALA A 18 -25.27 -4.96 9.02
N GLY A 19 -25.83 -5.01 7.81
CA GLY A 19 -26.93 -4.14 7.41
C GLY A 19 -28.18 -4.35 8.26
N MET A 20 -28.98 -3.31 8.50
CA MET A 20 -30.18 -3.37 9.35
C MET A 20 -31.18 -4.46 8.90
N MET A 21 -31.39 -4.62 7.60
CA MET A 21 -32.30 -5.64 7.06
C MET A 21 -31.75 -7.06 7.26
N ASP A 22 -30.43 -7.22 7.20
CA ASP A 22 -29.78 -8.50 7.45
C ASP A 22 -29.85 -8.88 8.92
N CYS A 23 -29.65 -7.91 9.82
CA CYS A 23 -29.83 -8.11 11.26
C CYS A 23 -31.30 -8.51 11.60
N LYS A 24 -32.26 -7.81 11.00
CA LYS A 24 -33.68 -8.14 11.18
C LYS A 24 -33.97 -9.55 10.70
N LYS A 25 -33.54 -9.91 9.49
CA LYS A 25 -33.75 -11.24 8.92
C LYS A 25 -33.10 -12.34 9.77
N ALA A 26 -31.86 -12.09 10.24
CA ALA A 26 -31.15 -13.02 11.11
C ALA A 26 -31.88 -13.25 12.44
N LEU A 27 -32.44 -12.20 13.05
CA LEU A 27 -33.28 -12.33 14.26
C LEU A 27 -34.61 -13.04 13.99
N ASP A 28 -35.25 -12.80 12.83
CA ASP A 28 -36.44 -13.54 12.42
C ASP A 28 -36.15 -15.05 12.31
N GLU A 29 -35.06 -15.42 11.61
CA GLU A 29 -34.63 -16.82 11.44
C GLU A 29 -34.19 -17.48 12.76
N ALA A 30 -33.60 -16.70 13.66
CA ALA A 30 -33.15 -17.13 14.99
C ALA A 30 -34.27 -17.07 16.09
N ASN A 31 -35.49 -16.70 15.72
CA ASN A 31 -36.61 -16.49 16.67
C ASN A 31 -36.27 -15.52 17.82
N GLY A 32 -35.50 -14.50 17.56
CA GLY A 32 -35.06 -13.48 18.52
C GLY A 32 -33.79 -13.83 19.33
N ASP A 33 -33.22 -15.00 19.11
CA ASP A 33 -31.94 -15.41 19.74
C ASP A 33 -30.78 -14.65 19.10
N VAL A 34 -30.19 -13.75 19.89
CA VAL A 34 -29.12 -12.85 19.41
C VAL A 34 -27.85 -13.62 19.05
N ASP A 35 -27.47 -14.64 19.82
CA ASP A 35 -26.23 -15.40 19.59
C ASP A 35 -26.33 -16.22 18.29
N LYS A 36 -27.48 -16.88 18.06
CA LYS A 36 -27.75 -17.56 16.78
C LYS A 36 -27.85 -16.61 15.60
N ALA A 37 -28.38 -15.41 15.81
CA ALA A 37 -28.40 -14.38 14.77
C ALA A 37 -27.00 -13.89 14.41
N VAL A 38 -26.10 -13.73 15.39
CA VAL A 38 -24.68 -13.43 15.16
C VAL A 38 -24.01 -14.52 14.35
N GLU A 39 -24.22 -15.80 14.73
CA GLU A 39 -23.67 -16.94 13.99
C GLU A 39 -24.17 -16.99 12.54
N ALA A 40 -25.49 -16.83 12.35
CA ALA A 40 -26.10 -16.80 11.01
C ALA A 40 -25.53 -15.66 10.13
N LEU A 41 -25.32 -14.47 10.71
CA LEU A 41 -24.70 -13.34 10.01
C LEU A 41 -23.25 -13.61 9.66
N ARG A 42 -22.49 -14.25 10.56
CA ARG A 42 -21.09 -14.65 10.30
C ARG A 42 -21.01 -15.66 9.14
N ILE A 43 -21.85 -16.68 9.12
CA ILE A 43 -21.92 -17.68 8.02
C ILE A 43 -22.30 -16.99 6.71
N LYS A 44 -23.27 -16.07 6.73
CA LYS A 44 -23.68 -15.30 5.55
C LYS A 44 -22.54 -14.42 5.05
N GLY A 45 -21.80 -13.79 5.95
CA GLY A 45 -20.62 -12.97 5.64
C GLY A 45 -19.56 -13.79 4.91
N GLN A 46 -19.19 -14.95 5.44
CA GLN A 46 -18.21 -15.85 4.83
C GLN A 46 -18.64 -16.31 3.41
N LYS A 47 -19.89 -16.67 3.22
CA LYS A 47 -20.43 -16.98 1.87
C LYS A 47 -20.37 -15.78 0.93
N GLY A 48 -20.54 -14.57 1.46
CA GLY A 48 -20.40 -13.33 0.71
C GLY A 48 -18.95 -13.07 0.29
N VAL A 49 -17.96 -13.32 1.16
CA VAL A 49 -16.54 -13.22 0.87
C VAL A 49 -16.17 -14.11 -0.32
N ALA A 50 -16.51 -15.41 -0.26
CA ALA A 50 -16.23 -16.35 -1.34
C ALA A 50 -16.84 -15.93 -2.69
N LYS A 51 -18.05 -15.35 -2.70
CA LYS A 51 -18.68 -14.84 -3.93
C LYS A 51 -17.98 -13.61 -4.52
N ARG A 52 -17.24 -12.86 -3.71
CA ARG A 52 -16.53 -11.66 -4.13
C ARG A 52 -15.07 -11.92 -4.52
N GLU A 53 -14.55 -13.13 -4.31
CA GLU A 53 -13.17 -13.50 -4.56
C GLU A 53 -12.70 -13.14 -5.99
N GLY A 54 -13.53 -13.37 -6.99
CA GLY A 54 -13.26 -13.07 -8.39
C GLY A 54 -13.42 -11.59 -8.81
N ARG A 55 -13.81 -10.67 -7.89
CA ARG A 55 -13.96 -9.24 -8.22
C ARG A 55 -12.62 -8.51 -8.17
N SER A 56 -12.48 -7.43 -8.91
CA SER A 56 -11.32 -6.54 -8.81
C SER A 56 -11.45 -5.59 -7.61
N ALA A 57 -10.32 -5.24 -6.98
CA ALA A 57 -10.21 -4.24 -5.93
C ALA A 57 -9.09 -3.27 -6.34
N GLU A 58 -9.46 -2.16 -6.98
CA GLU A 58 -8.52 -1.19 -7.56
C GLU A 58 -8.50 0.14 -6.79
N ASN A 59 -9.45 0.32 -5.88
CA ASN A 59 -9.49 1.43 -4.94
C ASN A 59 -8.89 1.01 -3.59
N GLY A 60 -8.74 1.95 -2.67
CA GLY A 60 -8.22 1.65 -1.33
C GLY A 60 -7.49 2.82 -0.70
N ALA A 61 -6.63 2.50 0.25
CA ALA A 61 -5.79 3.46 0.96
C ALA A 61 -4.40 2.89 1.23
N VAL A 62 -3.43 3.79 1.29
CA VAL A 62 -2.14 3.51 1.92
C VAL A 62 -2.12 4.17 3.29
N VAL A 63 -1.69 3.44 4.31
CA VAL A 63 -1.55 3.92 5.68
C VAL A 63 -0.11 3.77 6.12
N SER A 64 0.41 4.74 6.88
CA SER A 64 1.74 4.68 7.47
C SER A 64 1.68 4.82 8.98
N ILE A 65 2.55 4.09 9.69
CA ILE A 65 2.88 4.28 11.09
C ILE A 65 4.37 4.55 11.18
N ILE A 66 4.75 5.63 11.81
CA ILE A 66 6.16 5.98 12.09
C ILE A 66 6.34 6.03 13.61
N ALA A 67 7.40 5.43 14.11
CA ALA A 67 7.74 5.53 15.52
C ALA A 67 8.05 6.97 15.92
N ASP A 68 7.76 7.37 17.15
CA ASP A 68 7.92 8.74 17.65
C ASP A 68 9.36 9.26 17.52
N ASP A 69 10.34 8.36 17.62
CA ASP A 69 11.76 8.66 17.46
C ASP A 69 12.28 8.49 16.02
N ASN A 70 11.40 8.20 15.06
CA ASN A 70 11.73 7.92 13.67
C ASN A 70 12.66 6.69 13.48
N SER A 71 12.81 5.82 14.46
CA SER A 71 13.66 4.62 14.35
C SER A 71 13.06 3.52 13.48
N SER A 72 11.75 3.55 13.27
CA SER A 72 11.05 2.60 12.41
C SER A 72 9.82 3.19 11.74
N GLY A 73 9.37 2.53 10.69
CA GLY A 73 8.16 2.92 9.99
C GLY A 73 7.61 1.82 9.12
N VAL A 74 6.30 1.85 8.90
CA VAL A 74 5.58 0.92 8.04
C VAL A 74 4.69 1.62 7.05
N LEU A 75 4.45 0.98 5.91
CA LEU A 75 3.37 1.28 4.97
C LEU A 75 2.53 0.04 4.78
N VAL A 76 1.22 0.21 4.72
CA VAL A 76 0.26 -0.85 4.42
C VAL A 76 -0.68 -0.39 3.33
N GLU A 77 -0.90 -1.22 2.31
CA GLU A 77 -1.92 -1.03 1.29
C GLU A 77 -3.11 -1.95 1.57
N LEU A 78 -4.26 -1.34 1.84
CA LEU A 78 -5.53 -2.04 1.89
C LEU A 78 -6.38 -1.63 0.70
N LYS A 79 -6.87 -2.60 -0.09
CA LYS A 79 -7.67 -2.36 -1.30
C LYS A 79 -9.12 -2.71 -1.09
N CYS A 80 -10.01 -2.04 -1.84
CA CYS A 80 -11.46 -2.27 -1.92
C CYS A 80 -11.98 -2.05 -3.35
N GLU A 81 -13.24 -2.35 -3.59
CA GLU A 81 -13.85 -2.22 -4.93
C GLU A 81 -14.09 -0.75 -5.30
N THR A 82 -14.56 0.09 -4.35
CA THR A 82 -14.99 1.47 -4.64
C THR A 82 -14.29 2.52 -3.77
N ASP A 83 -14.26 3.74 -4.28
CA ASP A 83 -13.80 4.91 -3.54
C ASP A 83 -14.73 5.27 -2.37
N PHE A 84 -16.02 4.93 -2.45
CA PHE A 84 -16.98 5.10 -1.34
C PHE A 84 -16.56 4.34 -0.10
N VAL A 85 -16.17 3.07 -0.25
CA VAL A 85 -15.67 2.28 0.87
C VAL A 85 -14.30 2.80 1.33
N ALA A 86 -13.40 3.15 0.41
CA ALA A 86 -12.09 3.70 0.75
C ALA A 86 -12.17 4.96 1.63
N LYS A 87 -13.17 5.83 1.40
CA LYS A 87 -13.43 7.04 2.21
C LYS A 87 -14.01 6.75 3.59
N GLY A 88 -14.61 5.58 3.77
CA GLY A 88 -15.34 5.23 4.99
C GLY A 88 -14.42 5.06 6.19
N GLU A 89 -14.81 5.63 7.35
CA GLU A 89 -14.05 5.54 8.60
C GLU A 89 -13.78 4.08 9.01
N LYS A 90 -14.73 3.18 8.80
CA LYS A 90 -14.56 1.75 9.12
C LYS A 90 -13.45 1.10 8.30
N PHE A 91 -13.35 1.41 7.01
CA PHE A 91 -12.29 0.90 6.15
C PHE A 91 -10.92 1.44 6.59
N GLN A 92 -10.85 2.75 6.86
CA GLN A 92 -9.61 3.39 7.32
C GLN A 92 -9.17 2.86 8.68
N ALA A 93 -10.11 2.59 9.60
CA ALA A 93 -9.82 1.98 10.90
C ALA A 93 -9.22 0.56 10.73
N VAL A 94 -9.74 -0.25 9.81
CA VAL A 94 -9.17 -1.58 9.50
C VAL A 94 -7.74 -1.44 8.98
N ALA A 95 -7.50 -0.54 8.02
CA ALA A 95 -6.17 -0.31 7.47
C ALA A 95 -5.17 0.16 8.54
N THR A 96 -5.61 1.06 9.43
CA THR A 96 -4.79 1.57 10.54
C THR A 96 -4.45 0.46 11.54
N ALA A 97 -5.44 -0.32 11.97
CA ALA A 97 -5.22 -1.43 12.90
C ALA A 97 -4.22 -2.46 12.36
N ILE A 98 -4.28 -2.76 11.05
CA ILE A 98 -3.31 -3.64 10.39
C ILE A 98 -1.92 -3.00 10.39
N ALA A 99 -1.81 -1.70 10.08
CA ALA A 99 -0.51 -1.01 10.08
C ALA A 99 0.12 -0.94 11.47
N GLU A 100 -0.67 -0.72 12.53
CA GLU A 100 -0.23 -0.77 13.92
C GLU A 100 0.23 -2.19 14.30
N HIS A 101 -0.49 -3.22 13.82
CA HIS A 101 -0.11 -4.60 14.05
C HIS A 101 1.22 -4.95 13.37
N VAL A 102 1.44 -4.53 12.11
CA VAL A 102 2.72 -4.68 11.41
C VAL A 102 3.85 -3.99 12.18
N ALA A 103 3.64 -2.75 12.62
CA ALA A 103 4.64 -2.00 13.40
C ALA A 103 5.02 -2.70 14.71
N LYS A 104 4.06 -3.39 15.34
CA LYS A 104 4.24 -4.10 16.62
C LYS A 104 4.91 -5.47 16.46
N THR A 105 4.57 -6.22 15.39
CA THR A 105 4.94 -7.64 15.26
C THR A 105 6.07 -7.88 14.27
N SER A 106 6.34 -6.91 13.38
CA SER A 106 7.41 -7.00 12.37
C SER A 106 7.38 -8.31 11.56
N PRO A 107 6.26 -8.65 10.90
CA PRO A 107 6.15 -9.90 10.16
C PRO A 107 7.15 -9.95 9.01
N ALA A 108 7.64 -11.14 8.69
CA ALA A 108 8.68 -11.35 7.68
C ALA A 108 8.14 -11.08 6.24
N ASP A 109 6.89 -11.44 5.99
CA ASP A 109 6.24 -11.34 4.69
C ASP A 109 4.71 -11.25 4.84
N LEU A 110 3.99 -11.13 3.72
CA LEU A 110 2.55 -11.02 3.70
C LEU A 110 1.85 -12.28 4.22
N GLU A 111 2.38 -13.47 3.97
CA GLU A 111 1.83 -14.73 4.44
C GLU A 111 1.90 -14.81 5.98
N ALA A 112 3.07 -14.49 6.54
CA ALA A 112 3.27 -14.41 7.97
C ALA A 112 2.36 -13.35 8.62
N LEU A 113 2.18 -12.19 7.98
CA LEU A 113 1.26 -11.16 8.43
C LEU A 113 -0.18 -11.66 8.46
N LEU A 114 -0.68 -12.24 7.38
CA LEU A 114 -2.05 -12.74 7.29
C LEU A 114 -2.36 -13.84 8.31
N ALA A 115 -1.36 -14.68 8.63
CA ALA A 115 -1.47 -15.74 9.63
C ALA A 115 -1.31 -15.25 11.07
N SER A 116 -0.75 -14.06 11.30
CA SER A 116 -0.51 -13.52 12.64
C SER A 116 -1.81 -13.11 13.35
N GLU A 117 -1.84 -13.20 14.68
CA GLU A 117 -3.02 -12.89 15.50
C GLU A 117 -3.07 -11.39 15.82
N ILE A 118 -4.05 -10.67 15.25
CA ILE A 118 -4.26 -9.22 15.46
C ILE A 118 -5.12 -8.93 16.69
N GLU A 119 -6.07 -9.82 16.98
CA GLU A 119 -6.91 -9.80 18.18
C GLU A 119 -6.97 -11.21 18.75
N ALA A 120 -7.32 -11.36 20.04
CA ALA A 120 -7.38 -12.67 20.69
C ALA A 120 -8.24 -13.68 19.88
N GLY A 121 -7.58 -14.71 19.36
CA GLY A 121 -8.21 -15.78 18.55
C GLY A 121 -8.59 -15.35 17.12
N LYS A 122 -8.12 -14.19 16.62
CA LYS A 122 -8.43 -13.71 15.28
C LYS A 122 -7.16 -13.35 14.50
N THR A 123 -6.93 -14.03 13.39
CA THR A 123 -5.82 -13.70 12.49
C THR A 123 -6.09 -12.43 11.67
N VAL A 124 -5.05 -11.82 11.11
CA VAL A 124 -5.18 -10.69 10.17
C VAL A 124 -6.06 -11.09 8.97
N GLN A 125 -5.92 -12.30 8.44
CA GLN A 125 -6.79 -12.79 7.36
C GLN A 125 -8.26 -12.80 7.80
N ALA A 126 -8.56 -13.33 8.97
CA ALA A 126 -9.94 -13.35 9.49
C ALA A 126 -10.48 -11.93 9.75
N TYR A 127 -9.62 -11.01 10.17
CA TYR A 127 -9.96 -9.60 10.36
C TYR A 127 -10.31 -8.89 9.04
N VAL A 128 -9.55 -9.16 7.98
CA VAL A 128 -9.83 -8.66 6.62
C VAL A 128 -11.11 -9.28 6.06
N ASP A 129 -11.34 -10.59 6.27
CA ASP A 129 -12.55 -11.27 5.84
C ASP A 129 -13.81 -10.72 6.55
N GLU A 130 -13.71 -10.38 7.82
CA GLU A 130 -14.76 -9.72 8.57
C GLU A 130 -15.05 -8.31 8.01
N ALA A 131 -14.01 -7.53 7.70
CA ALA A 131 -14.18 -6.24 7.04
C ALA A 131 -14.86 -6.38 5.68
N ASN A 132 -14.48 -7.37 4.87
CA ASN A 132 -15.10 -7.73 3.60
C ASN A 132 -16.59 -8.05 3.78
N ALA A 133 -16.96 -8.85 4.80
CA ALA A 133 -18.35 -9.19 5.10
C ALA A 133 -19.17 -7.95 5.51
N ASN A 134 -18.60 -7.11 6.38
CA ASN A 134 -19.27 -5.95 6.98
C ASN A 134 -19.42 -4.77 6.02
N LEU A 135 -18.42 -4.53 5.16
CA LEU A 135 -18.42 -3.45 4.17
C LEU A 135 -19.15 -3.84 2.87
N GLY A 136 -19.34 -5.14 2.64
CA GLY A 136 -20.05 -5.65 1.47
C GLY A 136 -19.26 -5.60 0.17
N GLU A 137 -17.96 -5.29 0.21
CA GLU A 137 -17.04 -5.24 -0.89
C GLU A 137 -15.88 -6.22 -0.70
N LYS A 138 -15.19 -6.56 -1.78
CA LYS A 138 -13.92 -7.27 -1.70
C LYS A 138 -12.88 -6.34 -1.06
N ILE A 139 -12.35 -6.76 0.09
CA ILE A 139 -11.25 -6.09 0.79
C ILE A 139 -10.03 -6.99 0.70
N VAL A 140 -8.88 -6.41 0.33
CA VAL A 140 -7.63 -7.16 0.15
C VAL A 140 -6.49 -6.39 0.83
N LEU A 141 -5.80 -7.05 1.74
CA LEU A 141 -4.46 -6.63 2.18
C LEU A 141 -3.48 -7.06 1.10
N ASP A 142 -3.00 -6.08 0.31
CA ASP A 142 -2.23 -6.36 -0.90
C ASP A 142 -0.73 -6.47 -0.62
N ARG A 143 -0.20 -5.50 0.10
CA ARG A 143 1.22 -5.45 0.45
C ARG A 143 1.48 -4.53 1.64
N PHE A 144 2.64 -4.72 2.23
CA PHE A 144 3.19 -3.83 3.23
C PHE A 144 4.70 -3.66 3.04
N ALA A 145 5.27 -2.66 3.68
CA ALA A 145 6.70 -2.46 3.78
C ALA A 145 7.05 -1.97 5.18
N GLN A 146 8.23 -2.33 5.66
CA GLN A 146 8.72 -1.94 6.97
C GLN A 146 10.22 -1.64 6.93
N PHE A 147 10.62 -0.53 7.55
CA PHE A 147 12.00 -0.11 7.73
C PHE A 147 12.31 0.14 9.21
N SER A 148 13.49 -0.26 9.68
CA SER A 148 13.87 -0.16 11.09
C SER A 148 15.38 -0.15 11.35
N ASP A 149 16.19 0.31 10.35
CA ASP A 149 17.65 0.27 10.42
C ASP A 149 18.27 1.68 10.20
N GLY A 150 17.57 2.73 10.63
CA GLY A 150 18.03 4.10 10.47
C GLY A 150 16.96 5.13 10.83
N TYR A 151 17.10 6.32 10.30
CA TYR A 151 16.09 7.37 10.39
C TYR A 151 15.03 7.17 9.33
N VAL A 152 13.81 6.84 9.75
CA VAL A 152 12.69 6.53 8.86
C VAL A 152 11.71 7.71 8.80
N SER A 153 11.25 8.04 7.60
CA SER A 153 10.23 9.06 7.36
C SER A 153 9.25 8.60 6.29
N ALA A 154 8.03 9.08 6.36
CA ALA A 154 7.00 8.79 5.37
C ALA A 154 6.43 10.06 4.74
N TYR A 155 5.99 9.95 3.50
CA TYR A 155 5.17 10.94 2.82
C TYR A 155 3.92 10.28 2.26
N MET A 156 2.77 10.84 2.65
CA MET A 156 1.45 10.36 2.26
C MET A 156 0.80 11.36 1.32
N HIS A 157 0.49 10.93 0.09
CA HIS A 157 -0.07 11.79 -0.94
C HIS A 157 -1.53 11.42 -1.25
N ARG A 158 -2.41 12.42 -1.20
CA ARG A 158 -3.80 12.32 -1.63
C ARG A 158 -3.92 12.77 -3.08
N THR A 159 -4.47 11.94 -3.94
CA THR A 159 -4.72 12.30 -5.34
C THR A 159 -5.96 13.17 -5.50
N MET A 160 -6.89 13.11 -4.54
CA MET A 160 -8.09 13.93 -4.43
C MET A 160 -8.30 14.35 -2.97
N PRO A 161 -8.89 15.54 -2.71
CA PRO A 161 -9.05 16.06 -1.35
C PRO A 161 -9.90 15.19 -0.43
N ASP A 162 -10.89 14.49 -0.97
CA ASP A 162 -11.87 13.67 -0.27
C ASP A 162 -11.46 12.19 -0.15
N LEU A 163 -10.37 11.78 -0.82
CA LEU A 163 -9.83 10.42 -0.71
C LEU A 163 -8.81 10.32 0.43
N PRO A 164 -8.68 9.13 1.06
CA PRO A 164 -7.51 8.81 1.86
C PRO A 164 -6.24 8.86 1.00
N PRO A 165 -5.03 8.84 1.59
CA PRO A 165 -3.81 8.76 0.82
C PRO A 165 -3.81 7.56 -0.13
N GLN A 166 -3.52 7.83 -1.41
CA GLN A 166 -3.46 6.83 -2.48
C GLN A 166 -2.02 6.44 -2.82
N ILE A 167 -1.06 7.28 -2.43
CA ILE A 167 0.36 7.02 -2.58
C ILE A 167 1.03 7.20 -1.22
N GLY A 168 1.80 6.20 -0.82
CA GLY A 168 2.67 6.24 0.34
C GLY A 168 4.11 6.03 -0.08
N VAL A 169 5.01 6.80 0.50
CA VAL A 169 6.46 6.64 0.35
C VAL A 169 7.08 6.50 1.72
N LEU A 170 7.93 5.49 1.89
CA LEU A 170 8.77 5.30 3.06
C LEU A 170 10.23 5.44 2.63
N VAL A 171 11.00 6.21 3.37
CA VAL A 171 12.43 6.45 3.15
C VAL A 171 13.21 6.16 4.42
N GLU A 172 14.40 5.61 4.28
CA GLU A 172 15.29 5.32 5.40
C GLU A 172 16.68 5.88 5.14
N PHE A 173 17.17 6.67 6.08
CA PHE A 173 18.47 7.35 6.02
C PHE A 173 19.41 6.81 7.12
N ASP A 174 20.71 7.05 6.91
CA ASP A 174 21.75 6.74 7.89
C ASP A 174 21.66 7.60 9.17
N LYS A 175 21.12 8.82 9.05
CA LYS A 175 20.96 9.77 10.17
C LYS A 175 19.83 10.78 9.92
N PRO A 176 19.36 11.46 10.97
CA PRO A 176 18.21 12.38 10.89
C PRO A 176 18.47 13.59 9.99
N ASN A 177 17.53 13.87 9.09
CA ASN A 177 17.34 15.14 8.41
C ASN A 177 15.90 15.23 7.88
N ALA A 178 15.00 15.78 8.67
CA ALA A 178 13.56 15.78 8.40
C ALA A 178 13.20 16.55 7.11
N GLU A 179 13.89 17.66 6.81
CA GLU A 179 13.62 18.47 5.62
C GLU A 179 14.00 17.70 4.35
N VAL A 180 15.21 17.14 4.31
CA VAL A 180 15.66 16.32 3.17
C VAL A 180 14.83 15.08 3.02
N ALA A 181 14.51 14.36 4.11
CA ALA A 181 13.69 13.16 4.07
C ALA A 181 12.31 13.44 3.47
N LYS A 182 11.66 14.53 3.89
CA LYS A 182 10.38 14.97 3.32
C LYS A 182 10.49 15.30 1.83
N GLY A 183 11.49 16.08 1.43
CA GLY A 183 11.67 16.48 0.04
C GLY A 183 11.98 15.30 -0.89
N ILE A 184 12.82 14.35 -0.43
CA ILE A 184 13.11 13.11 -1.18
C ILE A 184 11.87 12.22 -1.29
N ALA A 185 11.09 12.05 -0.20
CA ALA A 185 9.88 11.27 -0.25
C ALA A 185 8.81 11.89 -1.19
N GLN A 186 8.68 13.21 -1.23
CA GLN A 186 7.84 13.93 -2.18
C GLN A 186 8.30 13.71 -3.62
N HIS A 187 9.61 13.79 -3.87
CA HIS A 187 10.20 13.50 -5.18
C HIS A 187 9.86 12.07 -5.63
N ILE A 188 10.07 11.07 -4.76
CA ILE A 188 9.75 9.67 -5.05
C ILE A 188 8.24 9.48 -5.35
N ALA A 189 7.37 10.14 -4.60
CA ALA A 189 5.93 10.07 -4.83
C ALA A 189 5.57 10.55 -6.24
N ALA A 190 6.18 11.64 -6.70
CA ALA A 190 5.91 12.28 -7.99
C ALA A 190 6.53 11.54 -9.18
N PHE A 191 7.81 11.17 -9.08
CA PHE A 191 8.59 10.63 -10.21
C PHE A 191 8.66 9.11 -10.27
N ALA A 192 8.24 8.43 -9.21
CA ALA A 192 8.13 6.97 -9.15
C ALA A 192 9.40 6.20 -9.63
N PRO A 193 10.61 6.55 -9.16
CA PRO A 193 11.81 5.81 -9.51
C PRO A 193 11.65 4.35 -9.09
N LYS A 194 12.21 3.43 -9.90
CA LYS A 194 12.12 1.99 -9.63
C LYS A 194 13.27 1.49 -8.77
N TYR A 195 14.42 2.12 -8.87
CA TYR A 195 15.67 1.72 -8.21
C TYR A 195 16.32 2.90 -7.50
N LEU A 196 17.12 2.62 -6.49
CA LEU A 196 17.86 3.65 -5.79
C LEU A 196 19.00 4.20 -6.68
N SER A 197 19.86 3.30 -7.18
CA SER A 197 21.03 3.62 -7.99
C SER A 197 21.12 2.73 -9.25
N LYS A 198 22.11 2.94 -10.08
CA LYS A 198 22.36 2.10 -11.29
C LYS A 198 22.73 0.66 -10.90
N GLU A 199 23.44 0.51 -9.80
CA GLU A 199 23.94 -0.75 -9.27
C GLU A 199 22.79 -1.65 -8.80
N ASP A 200 21.63 -1.06 -8.45
CA ASP A 200 20.42 -1.77 -8.00
C ASP A 200 19.57 -2.28 -9.17
N VAL A 201 19.87 -1.86 -10.40
CA VAL A 201 19.13 -2.33 -11.58
C VAL A 201 19.55 -3.76 -11.90
N PRO A 202 18.60 -4.74 -11.93
CA PRO A 202 18.92 -6.12 -12.27
C PRO A 202 19.59 -6.26 -13.64
N ALA A 203 20.58 -7.14 -13.74
CA ALA A 203 21.37 -7.31 -14.97
C ALA A 203 20.52 -7.73 -16.18
N ASP A 204 19.50 -8.55 -15.96
CA ASP A 204 18.54 -8.97 -16.99
C ASP A 204 17.68 -7.81 -17.51
N VAL A 205 17.33 -6.85 -16.64
CA VAL A 205 16.63 -5.61 -17.02
C VAL A 205 17.56 -4.76 -17.90
N VAL A 206 18.82 -4.56 -17.49
CA VAL A 206 19.81 -3.81 -18.27
C VAL A 206 20.03 -4.44 -19.64
N GLU A 207 20.14 -5.78 -19.69
CA GLU A 207 20.30 -6.52 -20.94
C GLU A 207 19.07 -6.38 -21.86
N SER A 208 17.87 -6.47 -21.29
CA SER A 208 16.62 -6.25 -22.02
C SER A 208 16.53 -4.84 -22.60
N GLU A 209 16.84 -3.82 -21.81
CA GLU A 209 16.84 -2.43 -22.25
C GLU A 209 17.92 -2.18 -23.34
N ARG A 210 19.08 -2.80 -23.21
CA ARG A 210 20.14 -2.77 -24.25
C ARG A 210 19.63 -3.32 -25.56
N ARG A 211 19.01 -4.51 -25.53
CA ARG A 211 18.45 -5.14 -26.73
C ARG A 211 17.39 -4.25 -27.38
N VAL A 212 16.45 -3.72 -26.60
CA VAL A 212 15.42 -2.80 -27.09
C VAL A 212 16.06 -1.56 -27.73
N ALA A 213 17.08 -0.98 -27.09
CA ALA A 213 17.82 0.17 -27.61
C ALA A 213 18.50 -0.15 -28.96
N GLU A 214 19.12 -1.32 -29.09
CA GLU A 214 19.75 -1.78 -30.33
C GLU A 214 18.75 -1.97 -31.47
N GLU A 215 17.69 -2.74 -31.21
CA GLU A 215 16.63 -3.02 -32.20
C GLU A 215 15.95 -1.73 -32.67
N THR A 216 15.63 -0.83 -31.74
CA THR A 216 15.04 0.47 -32.06
C THR A 216 15.98 1.31 -32.91
N THR A 217 17.30 1.34 -32.57
CA THR A 217 18.28 2.13 -33.32
C THR A 217 18.47 1.60 -34.75
N ARG A 218 18.45 0.27 -34.95
CA ARG A 218 18.45 -0.35 -36.28
C ARG A 218 17.19 -0.04 -37.07
N ALA A 219 16.03 -0.14 -36.44
CA ALA A 219 14.75 0.19 -37.06
C ALA A 219 14.67 1.68 -37.52
N GLU A 220 15.36 2.57 -36.82
CA GLU A 220 15.51 3.98 -37.22
C GLU A 220 16.50 4.20 -38.39
N GLY A 221 17.12 3.15 -38.90
CA GLY A 221 18.05 3.25 -40.02
C GLY A 221 19.40 3.91 -39.68
N LYS A 222 19.80 3.87 -38.41
CA LYS A 222 21.09 4.45 -37.99
C LYS A 222 22.25 3.56 -38.46
N PRO A 223 23.42 4.15 -38.83
CA PRO A 223 24.60 3.39 -39.24
C PRO A 223 25.08 2.42 -38.15
N GLU A 224 25.44 1.20 -38.49
CA GLU A 224 25.97 0.19 -37.55
C GLU A 224 27.18 0.73 -36.74
N ALA A 225 28.05 1.52 -37.37
CA ALA A 225 29.19 2.15 -36.70
C ALA A 225 28.79 3.11 -35.53
N ALA A 226 27.59 3.71 -35.59
CA ALA A 226 27.08 4.59 -34.56
C ALA A 226 26.29 3.86 -33.47
N LEU A 227 25.94 2.60 -33.72
CA LEU A 227 25.06 1.80 -32.83
C LEU A 227 25.54 1.78 -31.37
N PRO A 228 26.82 1.44 -31.07
CA PRO A 228 27.27 1.34 -29.68
C PRO A 228 27.10 2.63 -28.91
N LYS A 229 27.43 3.78 -29.53
CA LYS A 229 27.31 5.08 -28.88
C LYS A 229 25.84 5.49 -28.65
N ILE A 230 24.95 5.20 -29.59
CA ILE A 230 23.53 5.51 -29.47
C ILE A 230 22.89 4.64 -28.37
N VAL A 231 23.21 3.34 -28.36
CA VAL A 231 22.72 2.39 -27.35
C VAL A 231 23.17 2.78 -25.96
N GLU A 232 24.44 3.14 -25.79
CA GLU A 232 24.94 3.64 -24.50
C GLU A 232 24.23 4.92 -24.08
N GLY A 233 23.98 5.86 -25.00
CA GLY A 233 23.19 7.06 -24.73
C GLY A 233 21.76 6.75 -24.28
N ARG A 234 21.10 5.78 -24.91
CA ARG A 234 19.74 5.33 -24.53
C ARG A 234 19.72 4.66 -23.16
N LEU A 235 20.70 3.80 -22.89
CA LEU A 235 20.83 3.18 -21.56
C LEU A 235 21.08 4.23 -20.45
N ASN A 236 21.92 5.23 -20.72
CA ASN A 236 22.12 6.33 -19.79
C ASN A 236 20.82 7.12 -19.55
N GLY A 237 20.00 7.32 -20.59
CA GLY A 237 18.64 7.87 -20.46
C GLY A 237 17.76 7.01 -19.56
N PHE A 238 17.70 5.70 -19.82
CA PHE A 238 16.96 4.74 -19.00
C PHE A 238 17.39 4.81 -17.53
N PHE A 239 18.70 4.75 -17.23
CA PHE A 239 19.17 4.86 -15.85
C PHE A 239 18.78 6.18 -15.19
N LYS A 240 18.87 7.29 -15.94
CA LYS A 240 18.47 8.60 -15.42
C LYS A 240 16.99 8.67 -15.05
N ASP A 241 16.12 7.97 -15.79
CA ASP A 241 14.68 7.96 -15.52
C ASP A 241 14.31 6.91 -14.45
N ALA A 242 14.96 5.75 -14.47
CA ALA A 242 14.61 4.62 -13.61
C ALA A 242 15.24 4.69 -12.21
N THR A 243 16.38 5.40 -12.04
CA THR A 243 17.10 5.43 -10.75
C THR A 243 16.96 6.77 -10.04
N LEU A 244 16.63 6.72 -8.75
CA LEU A 244 16.36 7.90 -7.92
C LEU A 244 17.55 8.86 -7.86
N LEU A 245 18.75 8.36 -7.56
CA LEU A 245 19.92 9.20 -7.30
C LEU A 245 20.36 10.02 -8.52
N GLY A 246 20.09 9.51 -9.73
CA GLY A 246 20.40 10.16 -10.99
C GLY A 246 19.35 11.18 -11.46
N GLN A 247 18.16 11.20 -10.88
CA GLN A 247 17.08 12.10 -11.31
C GLN A 247 17.37 13.56 -10.91
N PRO A 248 16.95 14.55 -11.75
CA PRO A 248 16.91 15.95 -11.35
C PRO A 248 15.94 16.11 -10.17
N TYR A 249 16.36 16.78 -9.10
CA TYR A 249 15.55 16.91 -7.90
C TYR A 249 14.32 17.78 -8.14
N ALA A 250 13.16 17.34 -7.67
CA ALA A 250 11.87 17.99 -7.91
C ALA A 250 11.79 19.45 -7.45
N LEU A 251 12.44 19.77 -6.33
CA LEU A 251 12.40 21.11 -5.74
C LEU A 251 13.56 22.02 -6.25
N ASP A 252 14.58 21.45 -6.87
CA ASP A 252 15.70 22.17 -7.51
C ASP A 252 16.26 21.34 -8.66
N ASN A 253 15.73 21.51 -9.85
CA ASN A 253 16.09 20.73 -11.04
C ASN A 253 17.52 20.96 -11.56
N LYS A 254 18.28 21.89 -10.98
CA LYS A 254 19.71 22.12 -11.27
C LYS A 254 20.61 21.13 -10.53
N LYS A 255 20.06 20.41 -9.54
CA LYS A 255 20.76 19.40 -8.76
C LYS A 255 20.18 18.03 -9.02
N SER A 256 21.00 16.99 -9.00
CA SER A 256 20.51 15.62 -8.89
C SER A 256 20.10 15.32 -7.45
N VAL A 257 19.27 14.30 -7.27
CA VAL A 257 18.92 13.79 -5.93
C VAL A 257 20.20 13.45 -5.14
N GLN A 258 21.17 12.77 -5.78
CA GLN A 258 22.46 12.45 -5.15
C GLN A 258 23.16 13.72 -4.62
N LYS A 259 23.21 14.78 -5.42
CA LYS A 259 23.86 16.03 -4.99
C LYS A 259 23.18 16.67 -3.79
N VAL A 260 21.86 16.61 -3.72
CA VAL A 260 21.09 17.11 -2.56
C VAL A 260 21.43 16.32 -1.29
N LEU A 261 21.56 14.99 -1.40
CA LEU A 261 21.96 14.14 -0.29
C LEU A 261 23.39 14.41 0.17
N ASP A 262 24.34 14.58 -0.77
CA ASP A 262 25.73 14.88 -0.49
C ASP A 262 25.89 16.23 0.24
N GLU A 263 25.20 17.27 -0.24
CA GLU A 263 25.21 18.61 0.40
C GLU A 263 24.61 18.58 1.80
N ALA A 264 23.61 17.76 2.02
CA ALA A 264 22.99 17.56 3.33
C ALA A 264 23.81 16.64 4.25
N GLY A 265 24.80 15.95 3.70
CA GLY A 265 25.65 15.00 4.40
C GLY A 265 24.89 13.78 4.94
N VAL A 266 23.83 13.33 4.27
CA VAL A 266 23.03 12.17 4.63
C VAL A 266 23.03 11.15 3.49
N THR A 267 22.87 9.86 3.84
CA THR A 267 22.78 8.77 2.87
C THR A 267 21.39 8.16 2.93
N LEU A 268 20.71 8.11 1.78
CA LEU A 268 19.48 7.33 1.65
C LEU A 268 19.86 5.85 1.50
N LYS A 269 19.45 5.02 2.47
CA LYS A 269 19.73 3.58 2.49
C LYS A 269 18.80 2.81 1.58
N ARG A 270 17.52 3.13 1.63
CA ARG A 270 16.44 2.51 0.83
C ARG A 270 15.18 3.34 0.84
N PHE A 271 14.32 3.06 -0.09
CA PHE A 271 12.96 3.60 -0.14
C PHE A 271 11.97 2.54 -0.64
N THR A 272 10.71 2.80 -0.39
CA THR A 272 9.61 2.11 -1.06
C THR A 272 8.51 3.09 -1.41
N ARG A 273 7.80 2.81 -2.48
CA ARG A 273 6.64 3.56 -2.92
C ARG A 273 5.49 2.61 -3.19
N ILE A 274 4.39 2.82 -2.49
CA ILE A 274 3.14 2.10 -2.69
C ILE A 274 2.14 3.08 -3.32
N LYS A 275 1.49 2.66 -4.39
CA LYS A 275 0.37 3.38 -5.00
C LYS A 275 -0.78 2.41 -5.15
N VAL A 276 -1.96 2.78 -4.66
CA VAL A 276 -3.17 1.97 -4.74
C VAL A 276 -3.49 1.61 -6.19
N GLY A 277 -3.81 0.34 -6.42
CA GLY A 277 -4.26 -0.17 -7.71
C GLY A 277 -3.17 -0.42 -8.75
N ILE A 278 -1.90 -0.38 -8.38
CA ILE A 278 -0.76 -0.66 -9.28
C ILE A 278 0.17 -1.69 -8.66
#